data_bff08dbd28e50dfaf5af49c65ce54e50
#
_entry.id   bff08dbd28e50dfaf5af49c65ce54e50
#
_cell.length_a   1.000
_cell.length_b   1.000
_cell.length_c   1.000
_cell.angle_alpha   90.00
_cell.angle_beta   90.00
_cell.angle_gamma   90.00
#
_symmetry.space_group_name_H-M   'P 1'
#
loop_
_entity.id
_entity.type
_entity.pdbx_description
1 polymer ?
#
loop_
_entity_poly.entity_id
_entity_poly.type
_entity_poly.pdbx_seq_one_letter_code
_entity_poly.pdbx_strand_id
1 'polypeptide(L)'
;MSSSTAGQSVGQLETRGIEPVPEAECNGHPLQLFWVWFAANISILGLPLGATLVAFRGLAIWQAIIVAILGAAGSFAVVGIISIAGRRGRAPSLTLSRAIFGVRGNIGPTLVSLMSRLGWETVNTTTAAFVLLSLCSILFGSPVEAKSAPILTLIFIAIFVLLTLSVSGLGHATLLVIQKWATYVFGALNILVGGFLCATIDWSAVFNATPAPLSAMIIGIGTMAAGTGIGWANAGADMSRYQHRSVKAVRLVASAAFGAGIPLVLLITLGGLLSVGNNDLASATDPIVAIRDMLPTWMAVPYLITAFGGLLLSNNLSVYSAGLTTLTLGLKVKRVYAVVVDIVAIFAGSIYFMLIADSFYGPFITFISLLAVPITAWVGIFVVDLIHRHYYSPKDLLDVSPSSAYWYRGGIEWRAFGAWAIAIVLGFSFTTIGTTAENVWFKGFLSDSWLGHNGLGWIVTFVVAGGIYLILGGAKDRRAAQPRNAHA
;
A
#
# COMPACT_ATOMS: atom_id res chain seq x y z
N MET A 1 -10.69 28.41 -29.94
CA MET A 1 -11.07 27.13 -29.27
C MET A 1 -10.99 27.37 -27.77
N SER A 2 -12.11 27.61 -27.13
CA SER A 2 -12.19 27.85 -25.69
C SER A 2 -11.97 26.52 -24.95
N SER A 3 -10.82 26.36 -24.28
CA SER A 3 -10.59 25.27 -23.34
C SER A 3 -11.51 25.49 -22.15
N SER A 4 -12.51 24.63 -22.00
CA SER A 4 -13.34 24.58 -20.81
C SER A 4 -12.47 24.30 -19.60
N THR A 5 -12.36 25.25 -18.70
CA THR A 5 -11.73 25.16 -17.36
C THR A 5 -12.61 24.42 -16.37
N ALA A 6 -13.31 23.38 -16.81
CA ALA A 6 -14.10 22.53 -15.90
C ALA A 6 -13.19 21.48 -15.27
N GLY A 7 -12.94 21.60 -13.97
CA GLY A 7 -12.34 20.52 -13.18
C GLY A 7 -13.13 19.22 -13.38
N GLN A 8 -12.47 18.07 -13.26
CA GLN A 8 -13.08 16.76 -13.45
C GLN A 8 -14.34 16.62 -12.58
N SER A 9 -15.49 16.34 -13.19
CA SER A 9 -16.74 16.11 -12.47
C SER A 9 -16.89 14.62 -12.09
N VAL A 10 -17.64 14.38 -11.02
CA VAL A 10 -18.00 13.03 -10.57
C VAL A 10 -18.75 12.29 -11.68
N GLY A 11 -18.40 11.03 -11.91
CA GLY A 11 -19.00 10.18 -12.96
C GLY A 11 -18.43 10.38 -14.37
N GLN A 12 -17.50 11.31 -14.57
CA GLN A 12 -16.80 11.48 -15.85
C GLN A 12 -15.48 10.73 -15.87
N LEU A 13 -15.15 10.14 -17.03
CA LEU A 13 -13.86 9.48 -17.25
C LEU A 13 -12.70 10.47 -17.09
N GLU A 14 -11.75 10.15 -16.23
CA GLU A 14 -10.51 10.91 -16.11
C GLU A 14 -9.62 10.63 -17.33
N THR A 15 -9.42 11.67 -18.13
CA THR A 15 -8.54 11.59 -19.31
C THR A 15 -7.09 11.92 -18.99
N ARG A 16 -6.83 12.55 -17.83
CA ARG A 16 -5.48 12.91 -17.38
C ARG A 16 -4.73 11.67 -16.90
N GLY A 17 -3.55 11.47 -17.45
CA GLY A 17 -2.62 10.42 -17.05
C GLY A 17 -1.59 10.94 -16.05
N ILE A 18 -0.32 10.91 -16.47
CA ILE A 18 0.82 11.31 -15.64
C ILE A 18 1.16 12.81 -15.75
N GLU A 19 0.42 13.56 -16.57
CA GLU A 19 0.64 14.99 -16.77
C GLU A 19 0.42 15.76 -15.46
N PRO A 20 1.27 16.75 -15.17
CA PRO A 20 1.06 17.62 -14.02
C PRO A 20 -0.28 18.34 -14.06
N VAL A 21 -0.98 18.34 -12.93
CA VAL A 21 -2.28 18.99 -12.80
C VAL A 21 -2.13 20.51 -12.92
N PRO A 22 -2.94 21.21 -13.75
CA PRO A 22 -2.94 22.67 -13.82
C PRO A 22 -3.27 23.28 -12.44
N GLU A 23 -2.66 24.43 -12.16
CA GLU A 23 -2.83 25.08 -10.85
C GLU A 23 -4.29 25.43 -10.53
N ALA A 24 -5.06 25.82 -11.55
CA ALA A 24 -6.49 26.13 -11.42
C ALA A 24 -7.34 24.92 -11.01
N GLU A 25 -6.87 23.69 -11.21
CA GLU A 25 -7.54 22.46 -10.81
C GLU A 25 -7.06 21.94 -9.44
N CYS A 26 -6.03 22.56 -8.84
CA CYS A 26 -5.50 22.19 -7.54
C CYS A 26 -6.34 22.80 -6.42
N ASN A 27 -7.54 22.27 -6.20
CA ASN A 27 -8.50 22.70 -5.19
C ASN A 27 -8.74 21.67 -4.07
N GLY A 28 -7.92 20.63 -4.03
CA GLY A 28 -8.03 19.54 -3.05
C GLY A 28 -7.79 20.02 -1.62
N HIS A 29 -8.49 19.38 -0.66
CA HIS A 29 -8.40 19.66 0.76
C HIS A 29 -7.81 18.47 1.53
N PRO A 30 -6.99 18.67 2.58
CA PRO A 30 -6.38 17.58 3.35
C PRO A 30 -7.35 16.53 3.89
N LEU A 31 -8.59 16.94 4.25
CA LEU A 31 -9.60 16.00 4.72
C LEU A 31 -10.03 14.98 3.67
N GLN A 32 -9.94 15.31 2.36
CA GLN A 32 -10.17 14.33 1.29
C GLN A 32 -9.10 13.25 1.32
N LEU A 33 -7.84 13.64 1.54
CA LEU A 33 -6.73 12.71 1.68
C LEU A 33 -6.89 11.81 2.91
N PHE A 34 -7.39 12.34 4.03
CA PHE A 34 -7.74 11.54 5.21
C PHE A 34 -8.75 10.44 4.86
N TRP A 35 -9.87 10.78 4.21
CA TRP A 35 -10.91 9.81 3.86
C TRP A 35 -10.41 8.77 2.85
N VAL A 36 -9.59 9.15 1.90
CA VAL A 36 -8.96 8.23 0.94
C VAL A 36 -8.14 7.17 1.66
N TRP A 37 -7.26 7.58 2.57
CA TRP A 37 -6.43 6.64 3.31
C TRP A 37 -7.20 5.84 4.35
N PHE A 38 -8.22 6.41 4.95
CA PHE A 38 -9.11 5.69 5.86
C PHE A 38 -9.82 4.55 5.13
N ALA A 39 -10.46 4.86 4.01
CA ALA A 39 -11.20 3.90 3.21
C ALA A 39 -10.32 2.76 2.68
N ALA A 40 -9.11 3.07 2.22
CA ALA A 40 -8.17 2.07 1.70
C ALA A 40 -7.67 1.09 2.79
N ASN A 41 -7.76 1.47 4.06
CA ASN A 41 -7.20 0.71 5.18
C ASN A 41 -8.25 0.20 6.19
N ILE A 42 -9.54 0.36 5.90
CA ILE A 42 -10.63 -0.23 6.70
C ILE A 42 -10.87 -1.72 6.37
N SER A 43 -9.96 -2.32 5.66
CA SER A 43 -10.02 -3.70 5.23
C SER A 43 -9.80 -4.68 6.38
N ILE A 44 -10.54 -5.77 6.34
CA ILE A 44 -10.47 -6.90 7.28
C ILE A 44 -9.05 -7.48 7.43
N LEU A 45 -8.16 -7.29 6.44
CA LEU A 45 -6.78 -7.78 6.45
C LEU A 45 -5.94 -7.24 7.62
N GLY A 46 -6.39 -6.18 8.29
CA GLY A 46 -5.78 -5.71 9.54
C GLY A 46 -5.85 -6.71 10.69
N LEU A 47 -6.91 -7.54 10.74
CA LEU A 47 -7.08 -8.55 11.81
C LEU A 47 -6.00 -9.65 11.78
N PRO A 48 -5.77 -10.36 10.67
CA PRO A 48 -4.68 -11.34 10.58
C PRO A 48 -3.30 -10.74 10.86
N LEU A 49 -3.03 -9.50 10.40
CA LEU A 49 -1.78 -8.81 10.72
C LEU A 49 -1.59 -8.66 12.23
N GLY A 50 -2.64 -8.24 12.95
CA GLY A 50 -2.61 -8.13 14.41
C GLY A 50 -2.43 -9.47 15.11
N ALA A 51 -3.11 -10.50 14.61
CA ALA A 51 -2.99 -11.87 15.13
C ALA A 51 -1.54 -12.36 15.09
N THR A 52 -0.79 -12.09 14.02
CA THR A 52 0.62 -12.50 13.92
C THR A 52 1.54 -11.86 14.95
N LEU A 53 1.22 -10.66 15.44
CA LEU A 53 2.00 -9.96 16.47
C LEU A 53 1.92 -10.68 17.82
N VAL A 54 0.76 -11.20 18.16
CA VAL A 54 0.56 -11.91 19.42
C VAL A 54 0.95 -13.38 19.27
N ALA A 55 0.37 -14.10 18.30
CA ALA A 55 0.58 -15.54 18.16
C ALA A 55 2.01 -15.92 17.78
N PHE A 56 2.64 -15.19 16.85
CA PHE A 56 3.97 -15.57 16.33
C PHE A 56 5.13 -14.78 16.94
N ARG A 57 4.86 -13.57 17.48
CA ARG A 57 5.89 -12.73 18.11
C ARG A 57 5.79 -12.71 19.64
N GLY A 58 4.71 -13.29 20.20
CA GLY A 58 4.47 -13.33 21.64
C GLY A 58 4.28 -11.98 22.31
N LEU A 59 3.86 -10.94 21.53
CA LEU A 59 3.70 -9.60 22.09
C LEU A 59 2.50 -9.55 23.04
N ALA A 60 2.69 -8.93 24.21
CA ALA A 60 1.56 -8.48 25.00
C ALA A 60 0.76 -7.41 24.25
N ILE A 61 -0.53 -7.25 24.56
CA ILE A 61 -1.41 -6.33 23.78
C ILE A 61 -0.92 -4.89 23.78
N TRP A 62 -0.41 -4.37 24.90
CA TRP A 62 0.15 -3.03 24.94
C TRP A 62 1.37 -2.87 23.99
N GLN A 63 2.19 -3.92 23.86
CA GLN A 63 3.30 -3.94 22.90
C GLN A 63 2.78 -3.97 21.45
N ALA A 64 1.76 -4.79 21.18
CA ALA A 64 1.13 -4.86 19.86
C ALA A 64 0.51 -3.51 19.45
N ILE A 65 -0.10 -2.77 20.38
CA ILE A 65 -0.63 -1.42 20.14
C ILE A 65 0.51 -0.44 19.76
N ILE A 66 1.62 -0.44 20.51
CA ILE A 66 2.79 0.41 20.19
C ILE A 66 3.34 0.04 18.82
N VAL A 67 3.46 -1.24 18.52
CA VAL A 67 3.94 -1.75 17.22
C VAL A 67 2.99 -1.34 16.10
N ALA A 68 1.69 -1.40 16.29
CA ALA A 68 0.69 -0.93 15.32
C ALA A 68 0.80 0.58 15.08
N ILE A 69 0.94 1.38 16.13
CA ILE A 69 1.11 2.84 16.01
C ILE A 69 2.40 3.17 15.25
N LEU A 70 3.53 2.63 15.67
CA LEU A 70 4.83 2.95 15.06
C LEU A 70 4.98 2.34 13.67
N GLY A 71 4.54 1.09 13.48
CA GLY A 71 4.64 0.37 12.21
C GLY A 71 3.60 0.85 11.19
N ALA A 72 2.32 0.75 11.52
CA ALA A 72 1.27 1.09 10.56
C ALA A 72 1.06 2.61 10.44
N ALA A 73 0.70 3.32 11.49
CA ALA A 73 0.47 4.76 11.40
C ALA A 73 1.76 5.55 11.10
N GLY A 74 2.91 5.12 11.66
CA GLY A 74 4.22 5.71 11.37
C GLY A 74 4.63 5.56 9.90
N SER A 75 4.42 4.39 9.29
CA SER A 75 4.70 4.20 7.86
C SER A 75 3.76 5.02 6.96
N PHE A 76 2.52 5.25 7.37
CA PHE A 76 1.62 6.18 6.67
C PHE A 76 2.00 7.66 6.86
N ALA A 77 2.70 8.03 7.93
CA ALA A 77 3.34 9.34 8.00
C ALA A 77 4.37 9.52 6.87
N VAL A 78 5.12 8.46 6.51
CA VAL A 78 6.03 8.48 5.35
C VAL A 78 5.25 8.65 4.03
N VAL A 79 4.10 7.99 3.85
CA VAL A 79 3.19 8.25 2.71
C VAL A 79 2.79 9.72 2.64
N GLY A 80 2.47 10.31 3.79
CA GLY A 80 2.16 11.73 3.93
C GLY A 80 3.34 12.64 3.59
N ILE A 81 4.57 12.26 3.92
CA ILE A 81 5.78 12.99 3.52
C ILE A 81 5.91 12.98 1.98
N ILE A 82 5.70 11.83 1.33
CA ILE A 82 5.72 11.74 -0.15
C ILE A 82 4.58 12.55 -0.77
N SER A 83 3.44 12.68 -0.08
CA SER A 83 2.32 13.53 -0.49
C SER A 83 2.74 15.02 -0.64
N ILE A 84 3.77 15.48 0.07
CA ILE A 84 4.32 16.83 -0.11
C ILE A 84 4.89 17.01 -1.52
N ALA A 85 5.53 15.97 -2.09
CA ALA A 85 6.02 16.00 -3.47
C ALA A 85 4.85 16.10 -4.46
N GLY A 86 3.75 15.37 -4.23
CA GLY A 86 2.55 15.44 -5.05
C GLY A 86 1.98 16.85 -5.12
N ARG A 87 1.84 17.53 -3.99
CA ARG A 87 1.43 18.93 -3.93
C ARG A 87 2.41 19.87 -4.65
N ARG A 88 3.73 19.65 -4.52
CA ARG A 88 4.76 20.49 -5.16
C ARG A 88 4.85 20.29 -6.67
N GLY A 89 4.89 19.03 -7.10
CA GLY A 89 5.09 18.65 -8.51
C GLY A 89 3.81 18.42 -9.28
N ARG A 90 2.67 18.29 -8.63
CA ARG A 90 1.33 18.09 -9.22
C ARG A 90 1.25 16.85 -10.13
N ALA A 91 2.14 15.89 -9.95
CA ALA A 91 2.27 14.68 -10.74
C ALA A 91 2.34 13.42 -9.84
N PRO A 92 2.11 12.22 -10.41
CA PRO A 92 2.20 10.96 -9.68
C PRO A 92 3.60 10.69 -9.11
N SER A 93 3.67 9.89 -8.05
CA SER A 93 4.90 9.57 -7.31
C SER A 93 6.03 9.08 -8.20
N LEU A 94 5.76 8.09 -9.05
CA LEU A 94 6.77 7.49 -9.93
C LEU A 94 7.14 8.43 -11.10
N THR A 95 6.23 9.31 -11.51
CA THR A 95 6.54 10.37 -12.49
C THR A 95 7.50 11.40 -11.86
N LEU A 96 7.24 11.83 -10.63
CA LEU A 96 8.15 12.71 -9.88
C LEU A 96 9.52 12.06 -9.62
N SER A 97 9.54 10.75 -9.44
CA SER A 97 10.75 9.95 -9.24
C SER A 97 11.71 10.00 -10.43
N ARG A 98 11.22 10.32 -11.66
CA ARG A 98 12.10 10.59 -12.82
C ARG A 98 13.09 11.72 -12.56
N ALA A 99 12.69 12.72 -11.77
CA ALA A 99 13.56 13.81 -11.36
C ALA A 99 14.66 13.36 -10.39
N ILE A 100 14.56 12.19 -9.79
CA ILE A 100 15.50 11.63 -8.83
C ILE A 100 16.44 10.63 -9.51
N PHE A 101 15.87 9.67 -10.22
CA PHE A 101 16.59 8.52 -10.79
C PHE A 101 16.97 8.70 -12.26
N GLY A 102 16.43 9.71 -12.93
CA GLY A 102 16.51 9.85 -14.38
C GLY A 102 15.41 9.06 -15.09
N VAL A 103 15.18 9.38 -16.35
CA VAL A 103 14.08 8.79 -17.16
C VAL A 103 14.20 7.27 -17.26
N ARG A 104 15.40 6.75 -17.57
CA ARG A 104 15.67 5.31 -17.70
C ARG A 104 15.94 4.66 -16.34
N GLY A 105 16.69 5.34 -15.45
CA GLY A 105 16.98 4.82 -14.12
C GLY A 105 15.73 4.61 -13.27
N ASN A 106 14.67 5.39 -13.53
CA ASN A 106 13.39 5.28 -12.86
C ASN A 106 12.57 4.03 -13.26
N ILE A 107 12.93 3.34 -14.35
CA ILE A 107 12.23 2.13 -14.80
C ILE A 107 12.29 1.05 -13.69
N GLY A 108 13.43 0.86 -13.05
CA GLY A 108 13.60 -0.13 -11.98
C GLY A 108 12.63 0.09 -10.81
N PRO A 109 12.67 1.24 -10.12
CA PRO A 109 11.71 1.56 -9.06
C PRO A 109 10.24 1.50 -9.51
N THR A 110 9.95 1.89 -10.76
CA THR A 110 8.59 1.87 -11.31
C THR A 110 8.08 0.44 -11.51
N LEU A 111 8.92 -0.48 -12.03
CA LEU A 111 8.58 -1.90 -12.16
C LEU A 111 8.34 -2.55 -10.79
N VAL A 112 9.20 -2.31 -9.82
CA VAL A 112 9.01 -2.80 -8.44
C VAL A 112 7.68 -2.30 -7.86
N SER A 113 7.36 -1.03 -8.07
CA SER A 113 6.10 -0.43 -7.63
C SER A 113 4.90 -1.10 -8.31
N LEU A 114 4.94 -1.29 -9.63
CA LEU A 114 3.86 -1.95 -10.38
C LEU A 114 3.65 -3.39 -9.92
N MET A 115 4.73 -4.16 -9.78
CA MET A 115 4.63 -5.54 -9.26
C MET A 115 4.00 -5.58 -7.87
N SER A 116 4.37 -4.65 -6.99
CA SER A 116 3.77 -4.55 -5.66
C SER A 116 2.27 -4.26 -5.73
N ARG A 117 1.83 -3.34 -6.62
CA ARG A 117 0.40 -3.05 -6.84
C ARG A 117 -0.34 -4.28 -7.33
N LEU A 118 0.10 -4.89 -8.42
CA LEU A 118 -0.53 -6.08 -9.01
C LEU A 118 -0.61 -7.23 -8.00
N GLY A 119 0.42 -7.41 -7.17
CA GLY A 119 0.41 -8.39 -6.08
C GLY A 119 -0.69 -8.14 -5.06
N TRP A 120 -0.76 -6.92 -4.50
CA TRP A 120 -1.80 -6.54 -3.53
C TRP A 120 -3.21 -6.60 -4.13
N GLU A 121 -3.37 -6.21 -5.37
CA GLU A 121 -4.63 -6.24 -6.10
C GLU A 121 -5.11 -7.68 -6.35
N THR A 122 -4.19 -8.58 -6.68
CA THR A 122 -4.48 -10.01 -6.79
C THR A 122 -4.93 -10.59 -5.45
N VAL A 123 -4.27 -10.19 -4.35
CA VAL A 123 -4.68 -10.60 -3.00
C VAL A 123 -6.07 -10.11 -2.64
N ASN A 124 -6.33 -8.81 -2.83
CA ASN A 124 -7.64 -8.25 -2.55
C ASN A 124 -8.73 -8.95 -3.37
N THR A 125 -8.47 -9.25 -4.65
CA THR A 125 -9.41 -9.93 -5.55
C THR A 125 -9.65 -11.37 -5.12
N THR A 126 -8.58 -12.12 -4.84
CA THR A 126 -8.66 -13.51 -4.37
C THR A 126 -9.42 -13.59 -3.04
N THR A 127 -9.05 -12.73 -2.08
CA THR A 127 -9.72 -12.67 -0.77
C THR A 127 -11.19 -12.29 -0.91
N ALA A 128 -11.52 -11.33 -1.78
CA ALA A 128 -12.91 -10.93 -2.04
C ALA A 128 -13.73 -12.05 -2.68
N ALA A 129 -13.13 -12.84 -3.57
CA ALA A 129 -13.80 -14.00 -4.14
C ALA A 129 -14.06 -15.10 -3.09
N PHE A 130 -13.13 -15.34 -2.16
CA PHE A 130 -13.36 -16.21 -0.99
C PHE A 130 -14.48 -15.68 -0.10
N VAL A 131 -14.54 -14.37 0.14
CA VAL A 131 -15.65 -13.74 0.88
C VAL A 131 -16.99 -14.01 0.21
N LEU A 132 -17.08 -13.87 -1.10
CA LEU A 132 -18.33 -14.14 -1.84
C LEU A 132 -18.68 -15.63 -1.85
N LEU A 133 -17.71 -16.53 -1.97
CA LEU A 133 -17.94 -17.99 -1.83
C LEU A 133 -18.51 -18.32 -0.44
N SER A 134 -17.91 -17.74 0.62
CA SER A 134 -18.37 -17.91 1.99
C SER A 134 -19.81 -17.37 2.20
N LEU A 135 -20.11 -16.21 1.61
CA LEU A 135 -21.44 -15.60 1.67
C LEU A 135 -22.48 -16.48 0.94
N CYS A 136 -22.17 -16.96 -0.26
CA CYS A 136 -23.04 -17.88 -1.00
C CYS A 136 -23.24 -19.20 -0.27
N SER A 137 -22.23 -19.71 0.41
CA SER A 137 -22.36 -20.92 1.21
C SER A 137 -23.37 -20.74 2.34
N ILE A 138 -23.33 -19.60 3.06
CA ILE A 138 -24.30 -19.30 4.12
C ILE A 138 -25.72 -19.15 3.58
N LEU A 139 -25.89 -18.46 2.43
CA LEU A 139 -27.20 -18.10 1.92
C LEU A 139 -27.86 -19.22 1.10
N PHE A 140 -27.06 -20.00 0.37
CA PHE A 140 -27.54 -20.95 -0.63
C PHE A 140 -26.98 -22.37 -0.50
N GLY A 141 -26.12 -22.64 0.50
CA GLY A 141 -25.50 -23.96 0.70
C GLY A 141 -24.48 -24.34 -0.37
N SER A 142 -23.91 -23.38 -1.11
CA SER A 142 -22.90 -23.66 -2.15
C SER A 142 -21.55 -24.08 -1.54
N PRO A 143 -20.69 -24.81 -2.30
CA PRO A 143 -19.34 -25.12 -1.83
C PRO A 143 -18.53 -23.86 -1.51
N VAL A 144 -17.77 -23.90 -0.41
CA VAL A 144 -16.85 -22.81 -0.01
C VAL A 144 -15.52 -22.89 -0.74
N GLU A 145 -15.10 -24.11 -1.08
CA GLU A 145 -13.82 -24.37 -1.73
C GLU A 145 -13.85 -23.95 -3.20
N ALA A 146 -12.90 -23.10 -3.59
CA ALA A 146 -12.84 -22.54 -4.95
C ALA A 146 -12.71 -23.61 -6.05
N LYS A 147 -11.88 -24.64 -5.82
CA LYS A 147 -11.67 -25.73 -6.80
C LYS A 147 -12.90 -26.63 -6.94
N SER A 148 -13.76 -26.70 -5.93
CA SER A 148 -15.03 -27.46 -5.96
C SER A 148 -16.17 -26.68 -6.64
N ALA A 149 -16.03 -25.36 -6.82
CA ALA A 149 -17.02 -24.50 -7.49
C ALA A 149 -16.34 -23.55 -8.51
N PRO A 150 -15.66 -24.07 -9.56
CA PRO A 150 -14.80 -23.25 -10.42
C PRO A 150 -15.57 -22.18 -11.19
N ILE A 151 -16.76 -22.46 -11.67
CA ILE A 151 -17.60 -21.49 -12.40
C ILE A 151 -18.02 -20.35 -11.47
N LEU A 152 -18.46 -20.65 -10.25
CA LEU A 152 -18.85 -19.66 -9.27
C LEU A 152 -17.65 -18.79 -8.85
N THR A 153 -16.49 -19.40 -8.70
CA THR A 153 -15.22 -18.72 -8.42
C THR A 153 -14.88 -17.72 -9.53
N LEU A 154 -14.95 -18.10 -10.78
CA LEU A 154 -14.73 -17.22 -11.94
C LEU A 154 -15.71 -16.05 -11.96
N ILE A 155 -16.99 -16.30 -11.68
CA ILE A 155 -18.01 -15.26 -11.60
C ILE A 155 -17.67 -14.27 -10.49
N PHE A 156 -17.25 -14.71 -9.31
CA PHE A 156 -16.94 -13.83 -8.19
C PHE A 156 -15.66 -13.02 -8.42
N ILE A 157 -14.63 -13.60 -9.00
CA ILE A 157 -13.45 -12.86 -9.46
C ILE A 157 -13.89 -11.78 -10.46
N ALA A 158 -14.70 -12.14 -11.46
CA ALA A 158 -15.18 -11.20 -12.48
C ALA A 158 -16.00 -10.05 -11.87
N ILE A 159 -16.91 -10.33 -10.93
CA ILE A 159 -17.73 -9.32 -10.25
C ILE A 159 -16.82 -8.31 -9.54
N PHE A 160 -15.86 -8.78 -8.73
CA PHE A 160 -14.97 -7.90 -7.98
C PHE A 160 -14.11 -7.03 -8.90
N VAL A 161 -13.54 -7.63 -9.93
CA VAL A 161 -12.69 -6.95 -10.91
C VAL A 161 -13.48 -5.90 -11.72
N LEU A 162 -14.71 -6.21 -12.14
CA LEU A 162 -15.57 -5.28 -12.85
C LEU A 162 -16.03 -4.11 -11.95
N LEU A 163 -16.35 -4.37 -10.69
CA LEU A 163 -16.65 -3.32 -9.71
C LEU A 163 -15.43 -2.42 -9.49
N THR A 164 -14.24 -2.99 -9.37
CA THR A 164 -12.98 -2.23 -9.25
C THR A 164 -12.76 -1.37 -10.51
N LEU A 165 -12.92 -1.92 -11.70
CA LEU A 165 -12.77 -1.19 -12.96
C LEU A 165 -13.77 -0.04 -13.08
N SER A 166 -15.03 -0.25 -12.67
CA SER A 166 -16.09 0.75 -12.76
C SER A 166 -15.76 2.02 -11.96
N VAL A 167 -15.14 1.87 -10.79
CA VAL A 167 -14.76 3.00 -9.92
C VAL A 167 -13.41 3.59 -10.33
N SER A 168 -12.37 2.75 -10.43
CA SER A 168 -11.01 3.21 -10.74
C SER A 168 -10.89 3.77 -12.16
N GLY A 169 -11.68 3.24 -13.10
CA GLY A 169 -11.77 3.72 -14.47
C GLY A 169 -12.30 5.15 -14.58
N LEU A 170 -13.32 5.50 -13.79
CA LEU A 170 -13.88 6.86 -13.75
C LEU A 170 -12.88 7.90 -13.21
N GLY A 171 -12.00 7.51 -12.27
CA GLY A 171 -10.88 8.33 -11.84
C GLY A 171 -11.07 9.07 -10.52
N HIS A 172 -10.17 10.04 -10.27
CA HIS A 172 -9.95 10.63 -8.95
C HIS A 172 -11.19 11.25 -8.31
N ALA A 173 -11.96 12.06 -9.04
CA ALA A 173 -13.13 12.74 -8.47
C ALA A 173 -14.22 11.77 -7.98
N THR A 174 -14.50 10.74 -8.77
CA THR A 174 -15.47 9.69 -8.43
C THR A 174 -14.96 8.85 -7.26
N LEU A 175 -13.68 8.51 -7.28
CA LEU A 175 -13.04 7.75 -6.22
C LEU A 175 -13.14 8.47 -4.87
N LEU A 176 -12.91 9.79 -4.79
CA LEU A 176 -13.02 10.58 -3.56
C LEU A 176 -14.42 10.49 -2.94
N VAL A 177 -15.48 10.60 -3.77
CA VAL A 177 -16.86 10.56 -3.29
C VAL A 177 -17.22 9.17 -2.78
N ILE A 178 -16.91 8.13 -3.55
CA ILE A 178 -17.18 6.74 -3.17
C ILE A 178 -16.42 6.37 -1.90
N GLN A 179 -15.13 6.69 -1.82
CA GLN A 179 -14.29 6.42 -0.64
C GLN A 179 -14.89 7.06 0.62
N LYS A 180 -15.32 8.32 0.54
CA LYS A 180 -15.92 9.03 1.68
C LYS A 180 -17.21 8.35 2.16
N TRP A 181 -18.18 8.13 1.29
CA TRP A 181 -19.48 7.60 1.68
C TRP A 181 -19.42 6.12 2.08
N ALA A 182 -18.66 5.32 1.35
CA ALA A 182 -18.47 3.92 1.70
C ALA A 182 -17.73 3.74 3.04
N THR A 183 -16.82 4.67 3.39
CA THR A 183 -16.19 4.68 4.72
C THR A 183 -17.22 4.80 5.85
N TYR A 184 -18.23 5.63 5.71
CA TYR A 184 -19.27 5.74 6.75
C TYR A 184 -20.05 4.44 6.91
N VAL A 185 -20.43 3.79 5.80
CA VAL A 185 -21.20 2.54 5.82
C VAL A 185 -20.35 1.40 6.38
N PHE A 186 -19.20 1.15 5.76
CA PHE A 186 -18.33 0.03 6.19
C PHE A 186 -17.63 0.30 7.51
N GLY A 187 -17.39 1.57 7.87
CA GLY A 187 -16.89 1.95 9.19
C GLY A 187 -17.87 1.61 10.30
N ALA A 188 -19.14 1.95 10.13
CA ALA A 188 -20.18 1.60 11.10
C ALA A 188 -20.35 0.08 11.24
N LEU A 189 -20.31 -0.65 10.11
CA LEU A 189 -20.37 -2.11 10.13
C LEU A 189 -19.15 -2.74 10.80
N ASN A 190 -17.94 -2.21 10.56
CA ASN A 190 -16.72 -2.68 11.25
C ASN A 190 -16.79 -2.48 12.76
N ILE A 191 -17.34 -1.35 13.23
CA ILE A 191 -17.55 -1.10 14.67
C ILE A 191 -18.55 -2.11 15.25
N LEU A 192 -19.64 -2.38 14.55
CA LEU A 192 -20.64 -3.35 14.97
C LEU A 192 -20.04 -4.77 15.06
N VAL A 193 -19.39 -5.24 14.00
CA VAL A 193 -18.73 -6.56 13.95
C VAL A 193 -17.62 -6.65 14.99
N GLY A 194 -16.79 -5.60 15.13
CA GLY A 194 -15.75 -5.54 16.14
C GLY A 194 -16.28 -5.62 17.57
N GLY A 195 -17.43 -4.99 17.84
CA GLY A 195 -18.12 -5.09 19.13
C GLY A 195 -18.53 -6.53 19.47
N PHE A 196 -19.06 -7.27 18.49
CA PHE A 196 -19.37 -8.69 18.66
C PHE A 196 -18.12 -9.55 18.88
N LEU A 197 -17.07 -9.31 18.10
CA LEU A 197 -15.79 -10.01 18.28
C LEU A 197 -15.15 -9.75 19.64
N CYS A 198 -15.33 -8.56 20.22
CA CYS A 198 -14.85 -8.25 21.56
C CYS A 198 -15.47 -9.16 22.65
N ALA A 199 -16.65 -9.72 22.41
CA ALA A 199 -17.29 -10.67 23.32
C ALA A 199 -16.60 -12.05 23.33
N THR A 200 -15.79 -12.38 22.33
CA THR A 200 -15.06 -13.66 22.24
C THR A 200 -13.65 -13.58 22.83
N ILE A 201 -13.21 -12.41 23.33
CA ILE A 201 -11.87 -12.19 23.86
C ILE A 201 -11.72 -12.84 25.24
N ASP A 202 -10.64 -13.60 25.42
CA ASP A 202 -10.21 -14.07 26.76
C ASP A 202 -9.44 -12.94 27.48
N TRP A 203 -10.20 -12.10 28.19
CA TRP A 203 -9.63 -10.98 28.95
C TRP A 203 -8.68 -11.44 30.06
N SER A 204 -8.88 -12.64 30.61
CA SER A 204 -7.97 -13.20 31.62
C SER A 204 -6.60 -13.47 31.03
N ALA A 205 -6.54 -14.08 29.86
CA ALA A 205 -5.29 -14.30 29.13
C ALA A 205 -4.64 -12.97 28.72
N VAL A 206 -5.43 -11.97 28.32
CA VAL A 206 -4.92 -10.63 27.96
C VAL A 206 -4.17 -9.97 29.12
N PHE A 207 -4.75 -9.97 30.32
CA PHE A 207 -4.14 -9.31 31.49
C PHE A 207 -2.96 -10.10 32.08
N ASN A 208 -2.88 -11.41 31.86
CA ASN A 208 -1.81 -12.28 32.34
C ASN A 208 -0.68 -12.48 31.29
N ALA A 209 -0.78 -11.88 30.10
CA ALA A 209 0.23 -12.03 29.04
C ALA A 209 1.59 -11.44 29.45
N THR A 210 2.65 -12.25 29.35
CA THR A 210 4.01 -11.80 29.62
C THR A 210 4.56 -10.99 28.45
N PRO A 211 5.26 -9.85 28.71
CA PRO A 211 5.85 -9.05 27.63
C PRO A 211 6.94 -9.80 26.88
N ALA A 212 6.93 -9.67 25.57
CA ALA A 212 8.01 -10.16 24.70
C ALA A 212 9.24 -9.23 24.72
N PRO A 213 10.43 -9.71 24.29
CA PRO A 213 11.63 -8.91 24.23
C PRO A 213 11.51 -7.76 23.20
N LEU A 214 12.31 -6.69 23.38
CA LEU A 214 12.29 -5.51 22.51
C LEU A 214 12.56 -5.85 21.05
N SER A 215 13.39 -6.85 20.76
CA SER A 215 13.66 -7.34 19.40
C SER A 215 12.39 -7.80 18.68
N ALA A 216 11.46 -8.47 19.37
CA ALA A 216 10.18 -8.88 18.82
C ALA A 216 9.32 -7.66 18.41
N MET A 217 9.34 -6.59 19.22
CA MET A 217 8.66 -5.33 18.87
C MET A 217 9.29 -4.67 17.64
N ILE A 218 10.64 -4.60 17.55
CA ILE A 218 11.36 -4.00 16.41
C ILE A 218 11.01 -4.76 15.11
N ILE A 219 11.05 -6.09 15.15
CA ILE A 219 10.65 -6.93 14.02
C ILE A 219 9.18 -6.68 13.66
N GLY A 220 8.31 -6.62 14.67
CA GLY A 220 6.89 -6.33 14.51
C GLY A 220 6.64 -4.98 13.83
N ILE A 221 7.36 -3.91 14.21
CA ILE A 221 7.27 -2.57 13.58
C ILE A 221 7.63 -2.68 12.09
N GLY A 222 8.73 -3.36 11.74
CA GLY A 222 9.13 -3.55 10.35
C GLY A 222 8.09 -4.35 9.56
N THR A 223 7.54 -5.41 10.14
CA THR A 223 6.49 -6.24 9.51
C THR A 223 5.22 -5.43 9.26
N MET A 224 4.76 -4.66 10.26
CA MET A 224 3.58 -3.81 10.11
C MET A 224 3.82 -2.69 9.09
N ALA A 225 4.98 -2.05 9.10
CA ALA A 225 5.32 -1.03 8.12
C ALA A 225 5.35 -1.59 6.69
N ALA A 226 5.95 -2.76 6.47
CA ALA A 226 6.00 -3.43 5.17
C ALA A 226 4.61 -3.85 4.67
N GLY A 227 3.79 -4.42 5.55
CA GLY A 227 2.42 -4.86 5.24
C GLY A 227 1.41 -3.71 5.08
N THR A 228 1.78 -2.47 5.42
CA THR A 228 0.87 -1.32 5.37
C THR A 228 1.48 -0.13 4.62
N GLY A 229 1.93 0.93 5.28
CA GLY A 229 2.27 2.20 4.65
C GLY A 229 3.46 2.17 3.70
N ILE A 230 4.47 1.32 3.91
CA ILE A 230 5.60 1.21 2.96
C ILE A 230 5.11 0.72 1.59
N GLY A 231 4.22 -0.26 1.57
CA GLY A 231 3.56 -0.69 0.33
C GLY A 231 2.76 0.41 -0.37
N TRP A 232 2.28 1.43 0.35
CA TRP A 232 1.55 2.59 -0.17
C TRP A 232 2.41 3.82 -0.45
N ALA A 233 3.69 3.83 -0.03
CA ALA A 233 4.55 4.99 -0.16
C ALA A 233 4.62 5.53 -1.60
N ASN A 234 4.68 4.63 -2.58
CA ASN A 234 4.73 4.94 -4.00
C ASN A 234 3.41 5.52 -4.59
N ALA A 235 2.32 5.55 -3.82
CA ALA A 235 1.05 6.19 -4.19
C ALA A 235 0.80 7.53 -3.46
N GLY A 236 1.68 7.95 -2.56
CA GLY A 236 1.48 9.15 -1.75
C GLY A 236 1.26 10.43 -2.56
N ALA A 237 2.03 10.64 -3.61
CA ALA A 237 1.88 11.78 -4.49
C ALA A 237 0.70 11.65 -5.46
N ASP A 238 0.29 10.43 -5.84
CA ASP A 238 -0.82 10.17 -6.74
C ASP A 238 -2.13 10.76 -6.19
N MET A 239 -2.34 10.58 -4.87
CA MET A 239 -3.54 11.04 -4.18
C MET A 239 -3.48 12.52 -3.82
N SER A 240 -2.30 13.11 -3.73
CA SER A 240 -2.09 14.49 -3.28
C SER A 240 -1.77 15.48 -4.38
N ARG A 241 -1.68 15.05 -5.65
CA ARG A 241 -1.35 15.92 -6.80
C ARG A 241 -2.37 17.03 -7.08
N TYR A 242 -3.60 16.86 -6.59
CA TYR A 242 -4.68 17.86 -6.69
C TYR A 242 -4.77 18.79 -5.47
N GLN A 243 -3.89 18.66 -4.47
CA GLN A 243 -3.91 19.48 -3.26
C GLN A 243 -3.50 20.91 -3.56
N HIS A 244 -4.21 21.88 -2.93
CA HIS A 244 -3.90 23.28 -3.09
C HIS A 244 -2.50 23.64 -2.53
N ARG A 245 -1.76 24.52 -3.19
CA ARG A 245 -0.39 24.89 -2.81
C ARG A 245 -0.26 25.43 -1.38
N SER A 246 -1.28 26.13 -0.87
CA SER A 246 -1.28 26.71 0.50
C SER A 246 -1.42 25.66 1.60
N VAL A 247 -1.76 24.41 1.29
CA VAL A 247 -1.89 23.34 2.28
C VAL A 247 -0.54 23.10 2.95
N LYS A 248 -0.48 23.23 4.28
CA LYS A 248 0.74 23.01 5.05
C LYS A 248 1.17 21.54 4.98
N ALA A 249 2.48 21.29 4.88
CA ALA A 249 3.05 19.93 4.83
C ALA A 249 2.57 19.04 5.98
N VAL A 250 2.53 19.59 7.22
CA VAL A 250 2.08 18.85 8.39
C VAL A 250 0.65 18.33 8.25
N ARG A 251 -0.24 19.07 7.57
CA ARG A 251 -1.62 18.61 7.35
C ARG A 251 -1.70 17.42 6.39
N LEU A 252 -0.84 17.36 5.37
CA LEU A 252 -0.75 16.21 4.47
C LEU A 252 -0.25 14.98 5.21
N VAL A 253 0.82 15.15 6.02
CA VAL A 253 1.38 14.06 6.83
C VAL A 253 0.35 13.57 7.85
N ALA A 254 -0.29 14.47 8.58
CA ALA A 254 -1.33 14.11 9.56
C ALA A 254 -2.53 13.42 8.90
N SER A 255 -2.99 13.91 7.73
CA SER A 255 -4.12 13.30 7.01
C SER A 255 -3.82 11.87 6.57
N ALA A 256 -2.61 11.59 6.11
CA ALA A 256 -2.23 10.22 5.74
C ALA A 256 -2.04 9.33 6.99
N ALA A 257 -1.28 9.81 7.98
CA ALA A 257 -0.97 9.05 9.20
C ALA A 257 -2.23 8.71 10.01
N PHE A 258 -3.12 9.66 10.25
CA PHE A 258 -4.36 9.42 10.99
C PHE A 258 -5.44 8.76 10.12
N GLY A 259 -5.53 9.12 8.82
CA GLY A 259 -6.48 8.51 7.91
C GLY A 259 -6.32 6.99 7.87
N ALA A 260 -5.12 6.50 7.59
CA ALA A 260 -4.85 5.06 7.59
C ALA A 260 -4.58 4.49 8.99
N GLY A 261 -3.92 5.26 9.86
CA GLY A 261 -3.50 4.78 11.18
C GLY A 261 -4.67 4.43 12.09
N ILE A 262 -5.75 5.21 12.09
CA ILE A 262 -6.91 4.94 12.94
C ILE A 262 -7.52 3.57 12.64
N PRO A 263 -7.97 3.24 11.42
CA PRO A 263 -8.55 1.93 11.15
C PRO A 263 -7.54 0.80 11.32
N LEU A 264 -6.28 0.98 10.89
CA LEU A 264 -5.26 -0.06 11.04
C LEU A 264 -4.93 -0.37 12.49
N VAL A 265 -4.68 0.64 13.33
CA VAL A 265 -4.37 0.41 14.75
C VAL A 265 -5.53 -0.29 15.44
N LEU A 266 -6.78 0.09 15.16
CA LEU A 266 -7.96 -0.56 15.73
C LEU A 266 -8.07 -2.03 15.29
N LEU A 267 -7.96 -2.30 13.99
CA LEU A 267 -8.08 -3.65 13.43
C LEU A 267 -6.90 -4.55 13.86
N ILE A 268 -5.67 -4.05 13.83
CA ILE A 268 -4.49 -4.78 14.29
C ILE A 268 -4.61 -5.09 15.78
N THR A 269 -5.05 -4.13 16.61
CA THR A 269 -5.27 -4.35 18.04
C THR A 269 -6.34 -5.41 18.27
N LEU A 270 -7.47 -5.33 17.56
CA LEU A 270 -8.54 -6.32 17.69
C LEU A 270 -8.06 -7.72 17.26
N GLY A 271 -7.34 -7.84 16.15
CA GLY A 271 -6.76 -9.12 15.71
C GLY A 271 -5.78 -9.70 16.72
N GLY A 272 -4.95 -8.86 17.34
CA GLY A 272 -4.09 -9.25 18.45
C GLY A 272 -4.88 -9.75 19.65
N LEU A 273 -5.92 -9.02 20.07
CA LEU A 273 -6.80 -9.41 21.18
C LEU A 273 -7.47 -10.77 20.96
N LEU A 274 -7.95 -11.03 19.74
CA LEU A 274 -8.59 -12.31 19.37
C LEU A 274 -7.61 -13.49 19.38
N SER A 275 -6.30 -13.21 19.33
CA SER A 275 -5.26 -14.24 19.28
C SER A 275 -4.54 -14.47 20.59
N VAL A 276 -4.91 -13.79 21.67
CA VAL A 276 -4.37 -14.06 22.99
C VAL A 276 -4.94 -15.39 23.49
N GLY A 277 -4.05 -16.35 23.74
CA GLY A 277 -4.45 -17.71 24.15
C GLY A 277 -5.01 -18.59 23.03
N ASN A 278 -5.18 -18.07 21.82
CA ASN A 278 -5.67 -18.81 20.66
C ASN A 278 -4.91 -18.39 19.39
N ASN A 279 -4.21 -19.33 18.76
CA ASN A 279 -3.42 -19.10 17.57
C ASN A 279 -4.20 -19.37 16.26
N ASP A 280 -5.47 -19.77 16.33
CA ASP A 280 -6.24 -20.23 15.15
C ASP A 280 -6.32 -19.15 14.07
N LEU A 281 -6.55 -17.89 14.46
CA LEU A 281 -6.64 -16.79 13.51
C LEU A 281 -5.30 -16.51 12.80
N ALA A 282 -4.17 -16.60 13.51
CA ALA A 282 -2.85 -16.34 12.95
C ALA A 282 -2.36 -17.48 12.06
N SER A 283 -2.73 -18.72 12.37
CA SER A 283 -2.35 -19.92 11.62
C SER A 283 -3.36 -20.35 10.57
N ALA A 284 -4.52 -19.68 10.49
CA ALA A 284 -5.57 -20.03 9.55
C ALA A 284 -5.10 -19.92 8.09
N THR A 285 -5.36 -20.95 7.30
CA THR A 285 -5.19 -20.92 5.84
C THR A 285 -6.13 -19.92 5.17
N ASP A 286 -7.30 -19.72 5.76
CA ASP A 286 -8.28 -18.71 5.39
C ASP A 286 -8.71 -17.89 6.62
N PRO A 287 -8.12 -16.73 6.87
CA PRO A 287 -8.48 -15.86 7.99
C PRO A 287 -9.94 -15.36 7.93
N ILE A 288 -10.54 -15.29 6.75
CA ILE A 288 -11.94 -14.84 6.57
C ILE A 288 -12.88 -15.88 7.21
N VAL A 289 -12.65 -17.15 6.90
CA VAL A 289 -13.43 -18.26 7.47
C VAL A 289 -13.21 -18.35 8.98
N ALA A 290 -11.96 -18.22 9.44
CA ALA A 290 -11.67 -18.27 10.87
C ALA A 290 -12.41 -17.19 11.66
N ILE A 291 -12.48 -15.95 11.18
CA ILE A 291 -13.23 -14.87 11.82
C ILE A 291 -14.74 -15.09 11.71
N ARG A 292 -15.22 -15.56 10.55
CA ARG A 292 -16.64 -15.89 10.34
C ARG A 292 -17.11 -16.89 11.38
N ASP A 293 -16.31 -17.92 11.67
CA ASP A 293 -16.67 -19.00 12.60
C ASP A 293 -16.67 -18.57 14.08
N MET A 294 -16.05 -17.43 14.40
CA MET A 294 -16.17 -16.78 15.71
C MET A 294 -17.48 -16.02 15.90
N LEU A 295 -18.24 -15.78 14.81
CA LEU A 295 -19.45 -14.97 14.81
C LEU A 295 -20.71 -15.84 14.73
N PRO A 296 -21.83 -15.44 15.36
CA PRO A 296 -23.12 -16.08 15.11
C PRO A 296 -23.51 -15.89 13.63
N THR A 297 -24.22 -16.88 13.07
CA THR A 297 -24.53 -16.92 11.62
C THR A 297 -25.15 -15.62 11.09
N TRP A 298 -26.05 -14.98 11.85
CA TRP A 298 -26.68 -13.73 11.45
C TRP A 298 -25.71 -12.54 11.40
N MET A 299 -24.62 -12.57 12.19
CA MET A 299 -23.57 -11.55 12.17
C MET A 299 -22.50 -11.86 11.10
N ALA A 300 -22.35 -13.12 10.70
CA ALA A 300 -21.42 -13.51 9.67
C ALA A 300 -21.73 -12.82 8.31
N VAL A 301 -23.00 -12.59 7.99
CA VAL A 301 -23.39 -11.88 6.76
C VAL A 301 -22.97 -10.41 6.77
N PRO A 302 -23.28 -9.56 7.77
CA PRO A 302 -22.72 -8.22 7.88
C PRO A 302 -21.18 -8.19 7.84
N TYR A 303 -20.53 -9.15 8.51
CA TYR A 303 -19.08 -9.27 8.49
C TYR A 303 -18.54 -9.47 7.06
N LEU A 304 -19.08 -10.41 6.30
CA LEU A 304 -18.64 -10.71 4.93
C LEU A 304 -18.91 -9.53 3.98
N ILE A 305 -20.03 -8.83 4.14
CA ILE A 305 -20.34 -7.61 3.37
C ILE A 305 -19.29 -6.51 3.68
N THR A 306 -18.95 -6.35 4.95
CA THR A 306 -17.94 -5.37 5.39
C THR A 306 -16.55 -5.73 4.86
N ALA A 307 -16.19 -7.02 4.92
CA ALA A 307 -14.94 -7.53 4.38
C ALA A 307 -14.82 -7.26 2.87
N PHE A 308 -15.86 -7.61 2.10
CA PHE A 308 -15.91 -7.35 0.66
C PHE A 308 -15.78 -5.86 0.34
N GLY A 309 -16.55 -5.01 1.05
CA GLY A 309 -16.52 -3.56 0.85
C GLY A 309 -15.15 -2.94 1.15
N GLY A 310 -14.53 -3.32 2.25
CA GLY A 310 -13.19 -2.84 2.62
C GLY A 310 -12.12 -3.24 1.60
N LEU A 311 -12.16 -4.49 1.11
CA LEU A 311 -11.28 -4.97 0.05
C LEU A 311 -11.49 -4.18 -1.26
N LEU A 312 -12.75 -3.91 -1.62
CA LEU A 312 -13.07 -3.14 -2.83
C LEU A 312 -12.55 -1.70 -2.75
N LEU A 313 -12.69 -1.04 -1.60
CA LEU A 313 -12.18 0.32 -1.40
C LEU A 313 -10.64 0.39 -1.51
N SER A 314 -9.94 -0.56 -0.91
CA SER A 314 -8.49 -0.69 -1.02
C SER A 314 -8.07 -0.95 -2.47
N ASN A 315 -8.75 -1.88 -3.16
CA ASN A 315 -8.43 -2.27 -4.52
C ASN A 315 -8.66 -1.13 -5.51
N ASN A 316 -9.74 -0.37 -5.37
CA ASN A 316 -10.02 0.80 -6.20
C ASN A 316 -8.89 1.83 -6.17
N LEU A 317 -8.33 2.10 -4.99
CA LEU A 317 -7.22 3.03 -4.84
C LEU A 317 -5.92 2.47 -5.44
N SER A 318 -5.68 1.18 -5.25
CA SER A 318 -4.50 0.49 -5.79
C SER A 318 -4.50 0.50 -7.32
N VAL A 319 -5.58 0.06 -7.95
CA VAL A 319 -5.73 0.01 -9.42
C VAL A 319 -5.66 1.41 -10.04
N TYR A 320 -6.20 2.43 -9.37
CA TYR A 320 -6.01 3.81 -9.80
C TYR A 320 -4.53 4.20 -9.87
N SER A 321 -3.76 3.87 -8.82
CA SER A 321 -2.31 4.14 -8.73
C SER A 321 -1.50 3.25 -9.69
N ALA A 322 -1.87 1.98 -9.87
CA ALA A 322 -1.24 1.06 -10.82
C ALA A 322 -1.33 1.58 -12.25
N GLY A 323 -2.50 2.06 -12.68
CA GLY A 323 -2.67 2.66 -14.01
C GLY A 323 -1.75 3.87 -14.24
N LEU A 324 -1.52 4.73 -13.23
CA LEU A 324 -0.56 5.83 -13.32
C LEU A 324 0.91 5.33 -13.37
N THR A 325 1.21 4.29 -12.62
CA THR A 325 2.53 3.64 -12.59
C THR A 325 2.85 3.01 -13.95
N THR A 326 1.88 2.31 -14.55
CA THR A 326 1.97 1.69 -15.89
C THR A 326 2.24 2.74 -16.97
N LEU A 327 1.56 3.89 -16.93
CA LEU A 327 1.84 5.01 -17.82
C LEU A 327 3.25 5.59 -17.62
N THR A 328 3.74 5.61 -16.39
CA THR A 328 5.09 6.12 -16.07
C THR A 328 6.20 5.24 -16.69
N LEU A 329 5.95 3.96 -16.95
CA LEU A 329 6.88 3.10 -17.70
C LEU A 329 7.05 3.49 -19.16
N GLY A 330 6.21 4.41 -19.67
CA GLY A 330 6.32 4.94 -21.03
C GLY A 330 5.31 4.37 -22.02
N LEU A 331 4.31 3.64 -21.55
CA LEU A 331 3.20 3.19 -22.40
C LEU A 331 2.38 4.40 -22.86
N LYS A 332 2.35 4.65 -24.16
CA LYS A 332 1.64 5.77 -24.79
C LYS A 332 0.17 5.41 -25.06
N VAL A 333 -0.57 5.10 -24.00
CA VAL A 333 -2.00 4.76 -24.05
C VAL A 333 -2.79 5.70 -23.15
N LYS A 334 -4.11 5.80 -23.36
CA LYS A 334 -4.98 6.51 -22.41
C LYS A 334 -5.00 5.76 -21.08
N ARG A 335 -5.10 6.49 -19.95
CA ARG A 335 -5.10 5.91 -18.59
C ARG A 335 -6.04 4.71 -18.43
N VAL A 336 -7.24 4.79 -19.00
CA VAL A 336 -8.24 3.72 -18.94
C VAL A 336 -7.71 2.41 -19.51
N TYR A 337 -6.95 2.44 -20.61
CA TYR A 337 -6.36 1.22 -21.17
C TYR A 337 -5.24 0.65 -20.30
N ALA A 338 -4.46 1.50 -19.61
CA ALA A 338 -3.50 1.03 -18.62
C ALA A 338 -4.21 0.30 -17.48
N VAL A 339 -5.30 0.88 -16.96
CA VAL A 339 -6.14 0.22 -15.94
C VAL A 339 -6.71 -1.13 -16.44
N VAL A 340 -7.12 -1.24 -17.69
CA VAL A 340 -7.61 -2.52 -18.26
C VAL A 340 -6.50 -3.57 -18.30
N VAL A 341 -5.26 -3.18 -18.65
CA VAL A 341 -4.11 -4.10 -18.62
C VAL A 341 -3.86 -4.62 -17.20
N ASP A 342 -3.88 -3.74 -16.21
CA ASP A 342 -3.72 -4.11 -14.80
C ASP A 342 -4.84 -5.07 -14.36
N ILE A 343 -6.09 -4.80 -14.73
CA ILE A 343 -7.27 -5.65 -14.45
C ILE A 343 -7.12 -7.06 -15.05
N VAL A 344 -6.63 -7.16 -16.29
CA VAL A 344 -6.40 -8.48 -16.92
C VAL A 344 -5.33 -9.27 -16.16
N ALA A 345 -4.25 -8.61 -15.73
CA ALA A 345 -3.20 -9.24 -14.94
C ALA A 345 -3.72 -9.75 -13.58
N ILE A 346 -4.53 -8.94 -12.89
CA ILE A 346 -5.15 -9.30 -11.60
C ILE A 346 -6.10 -10.47 -11.77
N PHE A 347 -6.95 -10.45 -12.80
CA PHE A 347 -7.90 -11.52 -13.11
C PHE A 347 -7.16 -12.84 -13.34
N ALA A 348 -6.12 -12.85 -14.19
CA ALA A 348 -5.29 -14.01 -14.44
C ALA A 348 -4.57 -14.52 -13.19
N GLY A 349 -3.99 -13.61 -12.38
CA GLY A 349 -3.35 -13.94 -11.11
C GLY A 349 -4.32 -14.57 -10.11
N SER A 350 -5.54 -14.05 -10.01
CA SER A 350 -6.57 -14.59 -9.12
C SER A 350 -7.03 -15.98 -9.55
N ILE A 351 -7.22 -16.21 -10.87
CA ILE A 351 -7.52 -17.55 -11.41
C ILE A 351 -6.41 -18.53 -11.03
N TYR A 352 -5.15 -18.14 -11.24
CA TYR A 352 -4.01 -19.00 -10.91
C TYR A 352 -4.02 -19.40 -9.43
N PHE A 353 -4.18 -18.45 -8.51
CA PHE A 353 -4.15 -18.74 -7.09
C PHE A 353 -5.37 -19.48 -6.56
N MET A 354 -6.55 -19.28 -7.15
CA MET A 354 -7.77 -19.93 -6.66
C MET A 354 -8.03 -21.29 -7.27
N LEU A 355 -7.65 -21.50 -8.54
CA LEU A 355 -8.02 -22.72 -9.27
C LEU A 355 -6.85 -23.65 -9.60
N ILE A 356 -5.60 -23.12 -9.64
CA ILE A 356 -4.43 -23.87 -10.08
C ILE A 356 -3.46 -24.13 -8.92
N ALA A 357 -3.07 -23.07 -8.19
CA ALA A 357 -2.09 -23.16 -7.10
C ALA A 357 -2.60 -24.00 -5.92
N ASP A 358 -1.67 -24.61 -5.19
CA ASP A 358 -2.00 -25.39 -3.98
C ASP A 358 -2.06 -24.53 -2.73
N SER A 359 -1.42 -23.35 -2.74
CA SER A 359 -1.49 -22.37 -1.66
C SER A 359 -1.40 -20.96 -2.20
N PHE A 360 -2.05 -20.05 -1.50
CA PHE A 360 -2.07 -18.62 -1.85
C PHE A 360 -1.23 -17.77 -0.90
N TYR A 361 -1.43 -17.94 0.40
CA TYR A 361 -0.94 -17.01 1.42
C TYR A 361 0.59 -17.01 1.55
N GLY A 362 1.21 -18.18 1.53
CA GLY A 362 2.68 -18.31 1.66
C GLY A 362 3.46 -17.62 0.54
N PRO A 363 3.21 -17.97 -0.74
CA PRO A 363 3.82 -17.29 -1.89
C PRO A 363 3.58 -15.78 -1.88
N PHE A 364 2.39 -15.34 -1.47
CA PHE A 364 2.05 -13.94 -1.37
C PHE A 364 2.90 -13.18 -0.34
N ILE A 365 2.99 -13.67 0.90
CA ILE A 365 3.81 -13.05 1.96
C ILE A 365 5.28 -12.98 1.54
N THR A 366 5.80 -14.05 0.89
CA THR A 366 7.15 -14.08 0.34
C THR A 366 7.36 -12.98 -0.70
N PHE A 367 6.44 -12.86 -1.66
CA PHE A 367 6.50 -11.87 -2.73
C PHE A 367 6.47 -10.42 -2.18
N ILE A 368 5.58 -10.12 -1.25
CA ILE A 368 5.51 -8.78 -0.64
C ILE A 368 6.75 -8.45 0.17
N SER A 369 7.28 -9.43 0.92
CA SER A 369 8.50 -9.25 1.70
C SER A 369 9.70 -8.95 0.80
N LEU A 370 9.81 -9.63 -0.36
CA LEU A 370 10.82 -9.32 -1.39
C LEU A 370 10.69 -7.89 -1.92
N LEU A 371 9.49 -7.42 -2.19
CA LEU A 371 9.26 -6.09 -2.75
C LEU A 371 9.40 -4.96 -1.72
N ALA A 372 9.20 -5.25 -0.43
CA ALA A 372 9.36 -4.26 0.63
C ALA A 372 10.78 -3.66 0.69
N VAL A 373 11.81 -4.47 0.44
CA VAL A 373 13.22 -4.01 0.47
C VAL A 373 13.50 -2.94 -0.58
N PRO A 374 13.28 -3.15 -1.89
CA PRO A 374 13.54 -2.13 -2.89
C PRO A 374 12.62 -0.91 -2.77
N ILE A 375 11.38 -1.06 -2.26
CA ILE A 375 10.49 0.07 -1.99
C ILE A 375 11.05 0.90 -0.83
N THR A 376 11.51 0.27 0.25
CA THR A 376 12.13 0.97 1.40
C THR A 376 13.38 1.75 0.97
N ALA A 377 14.22 1.18 0.12
CA ALA A 377 15.38 1.86 -0.46
C ALA A 377 14.96 3.08 -1.30
N TRP A 378 13.93 2.94 -2.14
CA TRP A 378 13.37 4.05 -2.91
C TRP A 378 12.83 5.16 -1.99
N VAL A 379 12.11 4.80 -0.94
CA VAL A 379 11.57 5.76 0.06
C VAL A 379 12.70 6.55 0.70
N GLY A 380 13.80 5.90 1.12
CA GLY A 380 14.95 6.55 1.73
C GLY A 380 15.55 7.64 0.84
N ILE A 381 15.76 7.33 -0.43
CA ILE A 381 16.26 8.30 -1.43
C ILE A 381 15.25 9.42 -1.69
N PHE A 382 13.97 9.06 -1.89
CA PHE A 382 12.92 10.02 -2.19
C PHE A 382 12.73 11.05 -1.06
N VAL A 383 12.74 10.61 0.20
CA VAL A 383 12.62 11.49 1.36
C VAL A 383 13.80 12.47 1.43
N VAL A 384 15.02 11.99 1.24
CA VAL A 384 16.22 12.84 1.22
C VAL A 384 16.16 13.85 0.07
N ASP A 385 15.79 13.44 -1.13
CA ASP A 385 15.64 14.35 -2.27
C ASP A 385 14.54 15.40 -2.01
N LEU A 386 13.41 15.01 -1.44
CA LEU A 386 12.27 15.87 -1.14
C LEU A 386 12.65 17.05 -0.18
N ILE A 387 13.54 16.80 0.80
CA ILE A 387 14.01 17.85 1.72
C ILE A 387 14.75 18.95 0.95
N HIS A 388 15.42 18.61 -0.14
CA HIS A 388 16.26 19.53 -0.91
C HIS A 388 15.58 20.03 -2.19
N ARG A 389 14.63 19.25 -2.75
CA ARG A 389 13.94 19.62 -3.98
C ARG A 389 12.61 20.32 -3.68
N HIS A 390 12.52 21.59 -4.09
CA HIS A 390 11.32 22.40 -3.92
C HIS A 390 10.53 22.58 -5.23
N TYR A 391 11.12 22.23 -6.37
CA TYR A 391 10.54 22.44 -7.69
C TYR A 391 10.69 21.20 -8.57
N TYR A 392 9.68 20.93 -9.37
CA TYR A 392 9.67 19.92 -10.44
C TYR A 392 9.27 20.62 -11.75
N SER A 393 10.06 20.45 -12.79
CA SER A 393 9.76 20.99 -14.12
C SER A 393 8.67 20.15 -14.81
N PRO A 394 7.47 20.69 -15.08
CA PRO A 394 6.40 19.93 -15.73
C PRO A 394 6.80 19.40 -17.09
N LYS A 395 7.56 20.19 -17.88
CA LYS A 395 8.05 19.82 -19.20
C LYS A 395 9.02 18.64 -19.11
N ASP A 396 10.00 18.71 -18.22
CA ASP A 396 11.06 17.71 -18.14
C ASP A 396 10.59 16.39 -17.51
N LEU A 397 9.53 16.43 -16.67
CA LEU A 397 8.88 15.21 -16.15
C LEU A 397 8.26 14.34 -17.26
N LEU A 398 7.77 14.97 -18.33
CA LEU A 398 7.10 14.29 -19.44
C LEU A 398 8.04 14.01 -20.61
N ASP A 399 9.11 14.79 -20.75
CA ASP A 399 10.10 14.61 -21.79
C ASP A 399 11.00 13.41 -21.47
N VAL A 400 10.88 12.35 -22.27
CA VAL A 400 11.67 11.11 -22.14
C VAL A 400 12.87 11.07 -23.09
N SER A 401 13.21 12.20 -23.72
CA SER A 401 14.33 12.36 -24.65
C SER A 401 15.58 12.93 -23.96
N PRO A 402 16.74 12.93 -24.65
CA PRO A 402 17.97 13.56 -24.15
C PRO A 402 17.87 15.05 -23.88
N SER A 403 16.83 15.75 -24.35
CA SER A 403 16.60 17.18 -24.13
C SER A 403 16.04 17.47 -22.71
N SER A 404 15.51 16.48 -22.00
CA SER A 404 15.00 16.63 -20.65
C SER A 404 16.13 16.93 -19.65
N ALA A 405 15.90 17.89 -18.75
CA ALA A 405 16.80 18.13 -17.62
C ALA A 405 16.94 16.89 -16.69
N TYR A 406 15.99 15.96 -16.75
CA TYR A 406 16.01 14.70 -15.98
C TYR A 406 16.60 13.52 -16.77
N TRP A 407 17.20 13.77 -17.94
CA TRP A 407 17.88 12.71 -18.68
C TRP A 407 19.20 12.28 -18.03
N TYR A 408 19.92 13.22 -17.41
CA TYR A 408 21.23 12.96 -16.79
C TYR A 408 22.23 12.25 -17.74
N ARG A 409 23.01 11.27 -17.23
CA ARG A 409 23.97 10.50 -18.04
C ARG A 409 23.31 9.26 -18.61
N GLY A 410 22.97 9.29 -19.90
CA GLY A 410 22.34 8.14 -20.59
C GLY A 410 20.93 7.80 -20.11
N GLY A 411 20.25 8.75 -19.51
CA GLY A 411 18.91 8.56 -18.94
C GLY A 411 18.92 8.13 -17.46
N ILE A 412 20.09 8.04 -16.81
CA ILE A 412 20.24 7.54 -15.45
C ILE A 412 20.95 8.56 -14.56
N GLU A 413 20.37 8.85 -13.40
CA GLU A 413 21.06 9.52 -12.30
C GLU A 413 21.80 8.46 -11.46
N TRP A 414 23.06 8.23 -11.77
CA TRP A 414 23.87 7.15 -11.22
C TRP A 414 24.06 7.22 -9.70
N ARG A 415 23.99 8.41 -9.10
CA ARG A 415 24.06 8.58 -7.64
C ARG A 415 22.84 8.01 -6.95
N ALA A 416 21.64 8.29 -7.48
CA ALA A 416 20.40 7.74 -6.95
C ALA A 416 20.26 6.24 -7.25
N PHE A 417 20.53 5.85 -8.51
CA PHE A 417 20.40 4.45 -8.92
C PHE A 417 21.42 3.54 -8.19
N GLY A 418 22.68 3.97 -8.06
CA GLY A 418 23.69 3.26 -7.32
C GLY A 418 23.38 3.14 -5.83
N ALA A 419 22.90 4.24 -5.20
CA ALA A 419 22.46 4.21 -3.80
C ALA A 419 21.32 3.21 -3.60
N TRP A 420 20.34 3.19 -4.52
CA TRP A 420 19.20 2.27 -4.50
C TRP A 420 19.66 0.81 -4.63
N ALA A 421 20.52 0.50 -5.60
CA ALA A 421 21.03 -0.85 -5.83
C ALA A 421 21.85 -1.38 -4.63
N ILE A 422 22.76 -0.56 -4.10
CA ILE A 422 23.57 -0.92 -2.92
C ILE A 422 22.66 -1.17 -1.70
N ALA A 423 21.69 -0.29 -1.46
CA ALA A 423 20.78 -0.44 -0.33
C ALA A 423 19.90 -1.70 -0.45
N ILE A 424 19.49 -2.09 -1.67
CA ILE A 424 18.77 -3.35 -1.91
C ILE A 424 19.63 -4.55 -1.55
N VAL A 425 20.87 -4.61 -2.03
CA VAL A 425 21.80 -5.72 -1.73
C VAL A 425 22.01 -5.83 -0.22
N LEU A 426 22.27 -4.71 0.45
CA LEU A 426 22.44 -4.70 1.91
C LEU A 426 21.14 -5.06 2.62
N GLY A 427 19.98 -4.56 2.20
CA GLY A 427 18.70 -4.90 2.77
C GLY A 427 18.41 -6.39 2.72
N PHE A 428 18.59 -7.00 1.56
CA PHE A 428 18.46 -8.46 1.40
C PHE A 428 19.47 -9.23 2.23
N SER A 429 20.68 -8.71 2.42
CA SER A 429 21.70 -9.38 3.25
C SER A 429 21.24 -9.62 4.70
N PHE A 430 20.40 -8.74 5.25
CA PHE A 430 19.85 -8.85 6.60
C PHE A 430 18.48 -9.52 6.66
N THR A 431 17.86 -9.87 5.53
CA THR A 431 16.46 -10.31 5.49
C THR A 431 16.38 -11.83 5.39
N THR A 432 15.48 -12.42 6.17
CA THR A 432 15.02 -13.80 6.00
C THR A 432 13.58 -13.78 5.51
N ILE A 433 13.29 -14.49 4.43
CA ILE A 433 11.98 -14.57 3.81
C ILE A 433 11.55 -16.03 3.75
N GLY A 434 10.41 -16.34 4.34
CA GLY A 434 9.83 -17.65 4.38
C GLY A 434 8.45 -17.63 5.01
N THR A 435 7.71 -18.72 4.87
CA THR A 435 6.38 -18.89 5.45
C THR A 435 6.43 -19.38 6.88
N THR A 436 7.41 -20.23 7.19
CA THR A 436 7.69 -20.77 8.53
C THR A 436 9.20 -20.82 8.76
N ALA A 437 9.61 -21.11 9.99
CA ALA A 437 11.04 -21.33 10.31
C ALA A 437 11.67 -22.51 9.52
N GLU A 438 10.86 -23.49 9.13
CA GLU A 438 11.28 -24.66 8.37
C GLU A 438 11.22 -24.44 6.85
N ASN A 439 10.38 -23.51 6.39
CA ASN A 439 10.20 -23.21 4.96
C ASN A 439 10.71 -21.80 4.64
N VAL A 440 12.04 -21.65 4.68
CA VAL A 440 12.74 -20.41 4.33
C VAL A 440 13.12 -20.43 2.86
N TRP A 441 12.59 -19.49 2.09
CA TRP A 441 12.86 -19.32 0.66
C TRP A 441 14.16 -18.58 0.39
N PHE A 442 14.47 -17.60 1.24
CA PHE A 442 15.64 -16.77 1.10
C PHE A 442 16.19 -16.43 2.49
N LYS A 443 17.49 -16.60 2.67
CA LYS A 443 18.23 -16.22 3.88
C LYS A 443 19.43 -15.37 3.49
N GLY A 444 19.41 -14.11 3.87
CA GLY A 444 20.52 -13.20 3.65
C GLY A 444 21.73 -13.58 4.50
N PHE A 445 22.93 -13.39 4.00
CA PHE A 445 24.17 -13.83 4.63
C PHE A 445 24.52 -13.09 5.94
N LEU A 446 23.88 -11.92 6.20
CA LEU A 446 23.98 -11.17 7.46
C LEU A 446 22.72 -11.32 8.33
N SER A 447 21.78 -12.19 7.97
CA SER A 447 20.53 -12.36 8.72
C SER A 447 20.77 -12.88 10.15
N ASP A 448 21.82 -13.64 10.37
CA ASP A 448 22.22 -14.14 11.69
C ASP A 448 23.10 -13.15 12.48
N SER A 449 23.46 -12.01 11.89
CA SER A 449 24.16 -10.93 12.60
C SER A 449 23.25 -10.29 13.65
N TRP A 450 23.83 -9.51 14.56
CA TRP A 450 23.04 -8.79 15.58
C TRP A 450 21.95 -7.88 14.95
N LEU A 451 22.27 -7.20 13.85
CA LEU A 451 21.29 -6.36 13.12
C LEU A 451 20.17 -7.20 12.49
N GLY A 452 20.51 -8.31 11.84
CA GLY A 452 19.52 -9.20 11.22
C GLY A 452 18.65 -9.88 12.26
N HIS A 453 19.24 -10.43 13.30
CA HIS A 453 18.53 -11.10 14.40
C HIS A 453 17.55 -10.17 15.14
N ASN A 454 17.88 -8.87 15.27
CA ASN A 454 16.99 -7.87 15.87
C ASN A 454 16.06 -7.20 14.85
N GLY A 455 16.00 -7.65 13.60
CA GLY A 455 15.06 -7.15 12.59
C GLY A 455 15.34 -5.73 12.11
N LEU A 456 16.59 -5.24 12.22
CA LEU A 456 16.97 -3.87 11.87
C LEU A 456 17.28 -3.68 10.38
N GLY A 457 17.19 -4.74 9.56
CA GLY A 457 17.51 -4.69 8.13
C GLY A 457 16.77 -3.62 7.35
N TRP A 458 15.49 -3.37 7.65
CA TRP A 458 14.70 -2.33 6.99
C TRP A 458 15.19 -0.90 7.34
N ILE A 459 15.63 -0.68 8.58
CA ILE A 459 16.23 0.60 9.00
C ILE A 459 17.55 0.81 8.25
N VAL A 460 18.39 -0.23 8.20
CA VAL A 460 19.65 -0.20 7.45
C VAL A 460 19.39 0.14 5.99
N THR A 461 18.42 -0.52 5.35
CA THR A 461 18.04 -0.27 3.97
C THR A 461 17.66 1.19 3.75
N PHE A 462 16.77 1.73 4.58
CA PHE A 462 16.29 3.11 4.49
C PHE A 462 17.45 4.12 4.67
N VAL A 463 18.23 3.96 5.75
CA VAL A 463 19.30 4.89 6.12
C VAL A 463 20.45 4.83 5.10
N VAL A 464 20.83 3.65 4.67
CA VAL A 464 21.93 3.48 3.68
C VAL A 464 21.51 4.09 2.34
N ALA A 465 20.29 3.83 1.87
CA ALA A 465 19.79 4.40 0.62
C ALA A 465 19.84 5.94 0.61
N GLY A 466 19.24 6.55 1.62
CA GLY A 466 19.22 8.01 1.78
C GLY A 466 20.61 8.59 2.08
N GLY A 467 21.40 7.91 2.91
CA GLY A 467 22.75 8.34 3.32
C GLY A 467 23.74 8.34 2.16
N ILE A 468 23.82 7.26 1.39
CA ILE A 468 24.68 7.20 0.19
C ILE A 468 24.28 8.30 -0.82
N TYR A 469 22.97 8.44 -1.09
CA TYR A 469 22.48 9.47 -2.00
C TYR A 469 22.87 10.89 -1.56
N LEU A 470 22.79 11.17 -0.24
CA LEU A 470 23.19 12.45 0.33
C LEU A 470 24.71 12.68 0.23
N ILE A 471 25.52 11.68 0.60
CA ILE A 471 26.99 11.73 0.59
C ILE A 471 27.52 11.95 -0.84
N LEU A 472 26.94 11.29 -1.82
CA LEU A 472 27.29 11.45 -3.23
C LEU A 472 26.86 12.79 -3.82
N GLY A 473 26.25 13.68 -3.05
CA GLY A 473 25.84 15.02 -3.47
C GLY A 473 24.60 15.04 -4.36
N GLY A 474 23.87 13.95 -4.48
CA GLY A 474 22.64 13.88 -5.27
C GLY A 474 21.61 14.94 -4.93
N ALA A 475 21.55 15.33 -3.65
CA ALA A 475 20.65 16.36 -3.16
C ALA A 475 21.21 17.80 -3.29
N LYS A 476 22.54 17.99 -3.33
CA LYS A 476 23.20 19.33 -3.31
C LYS A 476 23.09 20.08 -4.64
N ASP A 477 23.28 19.38 -5.77
CA ASP A 477 23.34 19.98 -7.10
C ASP A 477 21.98 20.56 -7.57
N ARG A 478 20.92 20.29 -6.86
CA ARG A 478 19.55 20.59 -7.29
C ARG A 478 19.00 21.91 -6.76
N ARG A 479 19.65 22.50 -5.73
CA ARG A 479 19.36 23.87 -5.32
C ARG A 479 19.81 24.89 -6.35
N ALA A 480 20.85 24.59 -7.13
CA ALA A 480 21.39 25.46 -8.18
C ALA A 480 20.54 25.47 -9.47
N ALA A 481 19.77 24.41 -9.72
CA ALA A 481 18.93 24.27 -10.92
C ALA A 481 17.51 24.85 -10.76
N GLN A 482 17.16 25.39 -9.60
CA GLN A 482 15.86 26.03 -9.39
C GLN A 482 15.84 27.43 -10.04
N PRO A 483 14.79 27.77 -10.81
CA PRO A 483 14.63 29.15 -11.31
C PRO A 483 14.61 30.11 -10.11
N ARG A 484 15.42 31.18 -10.16
CA ARG A 484 15.48 32.19 -9.09
C ARG A 484 14.14 32.87 -8.77
N ASN A 485 13.12 32.67 -9.60
CA ASN A 485 11.79 33.30 -9.52
C ASN A 485 10.69 32.39 -8.96
N ALA A 486 11.01 31.23 -8.34
CA ALA A 486 9.99 30.31 -7.80
C ALA A 486 9.40 30.75 -6.44
N HIS A 487 9.70 31.96 -5.97
CA HIS A 487 9.26 32.49 -4.68
C HIS A 487 8.38 33.75 -4.80
N ALA A 488 7.79 34.05 -6.00
CA ALA A 488 6.81 35.10 -6.15
C ALA A 488 5.38 34.56 -6.19
#